data_ef0f0a4ba757bb2540b073a8c8571c23
#
_entry.id   ef0f0a4ba757bb2540b073a8c8571c23
#
_cell.length_a   1.000
_cell.length_b   1.000
_cell.length_c   1.000
_cell.angle_alpha   90.00
_cell.angle_beta   90.00
_cell.angle_gamma   90.00
#
_symmetry.space_group_name_H-M   'P 1'
#
loop_
_entity.id
_entity.type
_entity.pdbx_description
1 polymer ?
#
loop_
_entity_poly.entity_id
_entity_poly.type
_entity_poly.pdbx_seq_one_letter_code
_entity_poly.pdbx_strand_id
1 'polypeptide(L)'
;LDLIWNDERSNQFITNVGLITSDGPFGADVMACEWTHHVSYSPGLIAVCIAPNKATHGNIIRTKEFGVNLCSTDQSVMSSVAGGYTGNKYNKIDALKELGFEFYEAKKIRTVMIKGAALNIECTLTKEIMLGDHTAFVGEVIEASNNADKAPLAYHRGKYFIMNTNVVKPSQEERERIRQVVEKHKR
;
A
#
# COMPACT_ATOMS: atom_id res chain seq x y z
N LEU A 1 -6.21 23.22 10.79
CA LEU A 1 -6.97 22.98 9.56
C LEU A 1 -6.92 21.49 9.20
N ASP A 2 -8.08 20.84 9.18
CA ASP A 2 -8.17 19.41 8.87
C ASP A 2 -8.31 19.18 7.36
N LEU A 3 -7.81 18.05 6.90
CA LEU A 3 -8.00 17.51 5.56
C LEU A 3 -8.80 16.22 5.70
N ILE A 4 -10.11 16.35 5.83
CA ILE A 4 -10.99 15.20 6.03
C ILE A 4 -11.12 14.37 4.75
N TRP A 5 -11.52 13.12 4.91
CA TRP A 5 -11.79 12.24 3.78
C TRP A 5 -12.87 12.83 2.85
N ASN A 6 -12.64 12.76 1.54
CA ASN A 6 -13.44 13.42 0.48
C ASN A 6 -13.35 14.96 0.42
N ASP A 7 -12.47 15.62 1.18
CA ASP A 7 -12.14 17.02 0.93
C ASP A 7 -11.46 17.16 -0.44
N GLU A 8 -11.81 18.18 -1.22
CA GLU A 8 -11.23 18.41 -2.55
C GLU A 8 -9.70 18.52 -2.52
N ARG A 9 -9.13 19.01 -1.41
CA ARG A 9 -7.68 19.14 -1.22
C ARG A 9 -7.04 17.80 -0.94
N SER A 10 -7.62 16.96 -0.06
CA SER A 10 -7.14 15.61 0.20
C SER A 10 -7.25 14.73 -1.05
N ASN A 11 -8.27 14.95 -1.86
CA ASN A 11 -8.49 14.27 -3.14
C ASN A 11 -7.48 14.62 -4.24
N GLN A 12 -6.54 15.57 -4.04
CA GLN A 12 -5.45 15.83 -5.00
C GLN A 12 -4.32 14.80 -4.90
N PHE A 13 -4.24 14.05 -3.81
CA PHE A 13 -3.24 13.00 -3.67
C PHE A 13 -3.59 11.79 -4.57
N ILE A 14 -2.62 11.37 -5.36
CA ILE A 14 -2.67 10.12 -6.12
C ILE A 14 -1.90 9.08 -5.31
N THR A 15 -2.51 7.93 -5.06
CA THR A 15 -1.90 6.87 -4.27
C THR A 15 -1.89 5.54 -5.03
N ASN A 16 -1.09 4.60 -4.57
CA ASN A 16 -1.24 3.19 -4.94
C ASN A 16 -2.38 2.55 -4.13
N VAL A 17 -2.70 1.31 -4.45
CA VAL A 17 -3.60 0.48 -3.63
C VAL A 17 -2.76 -0.60 -2.94
N GLY A 18 -2.40 -0.36 -1.69
CA GLY A 18 -1.80 -1.37 -0.84
C GLY A 18 -2.88 -2.29 -0.26
N LEU A 19 -2.77 -3.58 -0.49
CA LEU A 19 -3.59 -4.60 0.16
C LEU A 19 -2.76 -5.19 1.31
N ILE A 20 -3.09 -4.78 2.53
CA ILE A 20 -2.33 -5.18 3.72
C ILE A 20 -2.96 -6.44 4.31
N THR A 21 -2.17 -7.49 4.36
CA THR A 21 -2.57 -8.77 4.98
C THR A 21 -1.94 -8.90 6.37
N SER A 22 -2.69 -9.49 7.28
CA SER A 22 -2.26 -9.74 8.65
C SER A 22 -3.03 -10.91 9.23
N ASP A 23 -2.48 -11.58 10.24
CA ASP A 23 -3.17 -12.57 11.04
C ASP A 23 -2.90 -12.29 12.51
N GLY A 24 -3.87 -12.55 13.39
CA GLY A 24 -3.73 -12.25 14.80
C GLY A 24 -5.05 -12.38 15.57
N PRO A 25 -5.27 -11.55 16.60
CA PRO A 25 -6.45 -11.68 17.47
C PRO A 25 -7.80 -11.59 16.73
N PHE A 26 -7.83 -10.95 15.56
CA PHE A 26 -9.03 -10.79 14.73
C PHE A 26 -9.11 -11.82 13.60
N GLY A 27 -8.19 -12.80 13.57
CA GLY A 27 -8.03 -13.75 12.47
C GLY A 27 -7.33 -13.14 11.26
N ALA A 28 -7.17 -13.96 10.22
CA ALA A 28 -6.58 -13.52 8.95
C ALA A 28 -7.45 -12.44 8.30
N ASP A 29 -6.84 -11.33 7.97
CA ASP A 29 -7.52 -10.18 7.38
C ASP A 29 -6.74 -9.57 6.23
N VAL A 30 -7.46 -8.92 5.32
CA VAL A 30 -6.91 -8.05 4.26
C VAL A 30 -7.64 -6.72 4.27
N MET A 31 -6.89 -5.62 4.21
CA MET A 31 -7.49 -4.29 4.06
C MET A 31 -6.85 -3.51 2.93
N ALA A 32 -7.63 -2.69 2.23
CA ALA A 32 -7.08 -1.70 1.32
C ALA A 32 -6.55 -0.51 2.14
N CYS A 33 -5.30 -0.16 1.90
CA CYS A 33 -4.60 0.93 2.55
C CYS A 33 -4.02 1.86 1.48
N GLU A 34 -4.56 3.06 1.43
CA GLU A 34 -4.15 4.13 0.51
C GLU A 34 -2.75 4.63 0.82
N TRP A 35 -2.43 4.74 2.10
CA TRP A 35 -1.16 5.27 2.57
C TRP A 35 -0.16 4.13 2.80
N THR A 36 0.30 3.58 1.69
CA THR A 36 1.29 2.48 1.63
C THR A 36 2.46 2.92 0.78
N HIS A 37 3.65 3.10 1.38
CA HIS A 37 4.79 3.66 0.68
C HIS A 37 6.11 2.98 1.05
N HIS A 38 7.00 2.83 0.05
CA HIS A 38 8.40 2.52 0.25
C HIS A 38 9.11 3.78 0.76
N VAL A 39 9.75 3.70 1.92
CA VAL A 39 10.28 4.87 2.64
C VAL A 39 11.78 4.82 2.91
N SER A 40 12.44 3.69 2.65
CA SER A 40 13.90 3.54 2.78
C SER A 40 14.41 2.43 1.87
N TYR A 41 15.57 2.64 1.25
CA TYR A 41 16.23 1.65 0.40
C TYR A 41 17.15 0.70 1.22
N SER A 42 17.82 1.21 2.23
CA SER A 42 18.77 0.43 3.04
C SER A 42 18.74 0.90 4.50
N PRO A 43 18.15 0.12 5.44
CA PRO A 43 17.35 -1.09 5.15
C PRO A 43 16.12 -0.76 4.31
N GLY A 44 15.58 -1.76 3.60
CA GLY A 44 14.30 -1.63 2.88
C GLY A 44 13.17 -1.49 3.89
N LEU A 45 12.46 -0.36 3.87
CA LEU A 45 11.35 -0.09 4.78
C LEU A 45 10.09 0.28 4.02
N ILE A 46 8.96 -0.26 4.49
CA ILE A 46 7.63 0.09 4.03
C ILE A 46 6.85 0.73 5.18
N ALA A 47 6.20 1.86 4.91
CA ALA A 47 5.26 2.49 5.83
C ALA A 47 3.83 2.27 5.37
N VAL A 48 2.95 1.89 6.31
CA VAL A 48 1.50 1.78 6.11
C VAL A 48 0.79 2.53 7.24
N CYS A 49 -0.16 3.41 6.91
CA CYS A 49 -0.89 4.17 7.93
C CYS A 49 -2.30 3.61 8.07
N ILE A 50 -2.63 3.12 9.27
CA ILE A 50 -3.85 2.38 9.57
C ILE A 50 -4.56 2.99 10.78
N ALA A 51 -5.86 3.24 10.66
CA ALA A 51 -6.67 3.74 11.77
C ALA A 51 -6.82 2.67 12.88
N PRO A 52 -6.78 3.06 14.17
CA PRO A 52 -6.79 2.12 15.30
C PRO A 52 -8.01 1.20 15.40
N ASN A 53 -9.12 1.56 14.78
CA ASN A 53 -10.35 0.76 14.79
C ASN A 53 -10.39 -0.37 13.75
N LYS A 54 -9.33 -0.61 13.00
CA LYS A 54 -9.25 -1.66 11.99
C LYS A 54 -8.71 -2.98 12.59
N ALA A 55 -9.26 -4.12 12.14
CA ALA A 55 -8.77 -5.45 12.54
C ALA A 55 -7.27 -5.61 12.25
N THR A 56 -6.85 -5.22 11.05
CA THR A 56 -5.44 -5.23 10.61
C THR A 56 -4.53 -4.47 11.59
N HIS A 57 -4.98 -3.31 12.13
CA HIS A 57 -4.21 -2.56 13.13
C HIS A 57 -3.95 -3.41 14.37
N GLY A 58 -5.01 -4.00 14.96
CA GLY A 58 -4.89 -4.84 16.15
C GLY A 58 -4.04 -6.10 15.91
N ASN A 59 -4.15 -6.71 14.72
CA ASN A 59 -3.32 -7.83 14.34
C ASN A 59 -1.83 -7.43 14.30
N ILE A 60 -1.46 -6.35 13.62
CA ILE A 60 -0.07 -5.88 13.51
C ILE A 60 0.51 -5.52 14.89
N ILE A 61 -0.25 -4.84 15.74
CA ILE A 61 0.18 -4.52 17.11
C ILE A 61 0.58 -5.80 17.85
N ARG A 62 -0.18 -6.87 17.69
CA ARG A 62 0.02 -8.12 18.44
C ARG A 62 1.12 -9.00 17.85
N THR A 63 1.14 -9.17 16.53
CA THR A 63 2.03 -10.12 15.87
C THR A 63 3.37 -9.50 15.43
N LYS A 64 3.40 -8.17 15.27
CA LYS A 64 4.55 -7.42 14.76
C LYS A 64 4.96 -7.84 13.32
N GLU A 65 3.99 -8.34 12.57
CA GLU A 65 4.18 -8.81 11.20
C GLU A 65 3.02 -8.34 10.32
N PHE A 66 3.30 -8.09 9.04
CA PHE A 66 2.28 -7.79 8.03
C PHE A 66 2.78 -8.02 6.61
N GLY A 67 1.86 -8.43 5.75
CA GLY A 67 2.11 -8.51 4.30
C GLY A 67 1.64 -7.25 3.60
N VAL A 68 2.40 -6.80 2.61
CA VAL A 68 2.03 -5.71 1.70
C VAL A 68 1.93 -6.27 0.30
N ASN A 69 0.76 -6.16 -0.31
CA ASN A 69 0.51 -6.63 -1.65
C ASN A 69 0.04 -5.44 -2.49
N LEU A 70 0.82 -4.98 -3.47
CA LEU A 70 0.35 -3.93 -4.36
C LEU A 70 -0.67 -4.50 -5.34
N CYS A 71 -1.90 -4.01 -5.24
CA CYS A 71 -3.03 -4.42 -6.05
C CYS A 71 -2.70 -4.26 -7.54
N SER A 72 -2.90 -5.29 -8.33
CA SER A 72 -2.78 -5.23 -9.78
C SER A 72 -4.05 -4.70 -10.44
N THR A 73 -3.93 -4.27 -11.69
CA THR A 73 -5.02 -3.63 -12.45
C THR A 73 -6.24 -4.53 -12.66
N ASP A 74 -6.10 -5.84 -12.54
CA ASP A 74 -7.17 -6.84 -12.63
C ASP A 74 -7.77 -7.24 -11.26
N GLN A 75 -7.31 -6.61 -10.17
CA GLN A 75 -7.75 -6.90 -8.79
C GLN A 75 -8.64 -5.80 -8.17
N SER A 76 -9.29 -4.96 -8.96
CA SER A 76 -10.14 -3.86 -8.46
C SER A 76 -11.29 -4.34 -7.56
N VAL A 77 -11.87 -5.51 -7.86
CA VAL A 77 -12.90 -6.15 -7.01
C VAL A 77 -12.33 -6.52 -5.64
N MET A 78 -11.14 -7.10 -5.60
CA MET A 78 -10.44 -7.41 -4.33
C MET A 78 -10.22 -6.15 -3.49
N SER A 79 -9.74 -5.07 -4.12
CA SER A 79 -9.58 -3.78 -3.45
C SER A 79 -10.90 -3.24 -2.90
N SER A 80 -11.99 -3.35 -3.65
CA SER A 80 -13.32 -2.90 -3.22
C SER A 80 -13.83 -3.69 -2.01
N VAL A 81 -13.63 -5.00 -1.96
CA VAL A 81 -13.97 -5.83 -0.79
C VAL A 81 -13.07 -5.49 0.39
N ALA A 82 -11.76 -5.42 0.18
CA ALA A 82 -10.79 -5.15 1.25
C ALA A 82 -10.97 -3.77 1.91
N GLY A 83 -11.38 -2.75 1.13
CA GLY A 83 -11.62 -1.38 1.60
C GLY A 83 -13.05 -1.12 2.09
N GLY A 84 -14.06 -1.76 1.48
CA GLY A 84 -15.47 -1.52 1.77
C GLY A 84 -16.00 -2.21 3.03
N TYR A 85 -15.32 -3.26 3.50
CA TYR A 85 -15.76 -4.07 4.64
C TYR A 85 -14.70 -4.10 5.74
N THR A 86 -15.15 -4.23 7.01
CA THR A 86 -14.25 -4.32 8.16
C THR A 86 -14.01 -5.75 8.59
N GLY A 87 -12.75 -6.13 8.81
CA GLY A 87 -12.35 -7.44 9.33
C GLY A 87 -12.89 -7.74 10.74
N ASN A 88 -13.29 -6.70 11.49
CA ASN A 88 -13.96 -6.89 12.79
C ASN A 88 -15.35 -7.58 12.69
N LYS A 89 -15.94 -7.58 11.48
CA LYS A 89 -17.30 -8.11 11.26
C LYS A 89 -17.38 -9.19 10.19
N TYR A 90 -16.44 -9.20 9.26
CA TYR A 90 -16.51 -10.05 8.06
C TYR A 90 -15.19 -10.79 7.84
N ASN A 91 -15.26 -12.07 7.55
CA ASN A 91 -14.13 -12.84 7.04
C ASN A 91 -13.95 -12.52 5.54
N LYS A 92 -13.15 -11.49 5.26
CA LYS A 92 -12.93 -11.01 3.90
C LYS A 92 -12.08 -11.97 3.06
N ILE A 93 -11.18 -12.74 3.71
CA ILE A 93 -10.35 -13.73 3.01
C ILE A 93 -11.23 -14.82 2.40
N ASP A 94 -12.16 -15.40 3.17
CA ASP A 94 -13.03 -16.45 2.65
C ASP A 94 -14.00 -15.90 1.59
N ALA A 95 -14.56 -14.70 1.80
CA ALA A 95 -15.40 -14.05 0.80
C ALA A 95 -14.63 -13.81 -0.53
N LEU A 96 -13.37 -13.41 -0.46
CA LEU A 96 -12.53 -13.21 -1.64
C LEU A 96 -12.18 -14.54 -2.34
N LYS A 97 -11.95 -15.61 -1.57
CA LYS A 97 -11.77 -16.96 -2.15
C LYS A 97 -13.01 -17.42 -2.90
N GLU A 98 -14.20 -17.18 -2.34
CA GLU A 98 -15.47 -17.49 -3.01
C GLU A 98 -15.68 -16.68 -4.30
N LEU A 99 -15.17 -15.44 -4.34
CA LEU A 99 -15.12 -14.60 -5.53
C LEU A 99 -14.03 -14.98 -6.54
N GLY A 100 -13.30 -16.08 -6.29
CA GLY A 100 -12.28 -16.62 -7.21
C GLY A 100 -10.88 -16.06 -7.04
N PHE A 101 -10.62 -15.28 -6.00
CA PHE A 101 -9.25 -14.81 -5.71
C PHE A 101 -8.45 -15.87 -4.94
N GLU A 102 -7.17 -15.94 -5.25
CA GLU A 102 -6.26 -16.92 -4.67
C GLU A 102 -5.28 -16.25 -3.69
N PHE A 103 -4.98 -16.99 -2.64
CA PHE A 103 -4.00 -16.62 -1.61
C PHE A 103 -2.98 -17.75 -1.45
N TYR A 104 -1.81 -17.44 -0.93
CA TYR A 104 -0.78 -18.40 -0.58
C TYR A 104 -0.17 -18.05 0.79
N GLU A 105 0.39 -19.04 1.47
CA GLU A 105 1.05 -18.85 2.75
C GLU A 105 2.32 -18.02 2.57
N ALA A 106 2.52 -17.00 3.41
CA ALA A 106 3.75 -16.22 3.44
C ALA A 106 4.96 -17.11 3.77
N LYS A 107 6.15 -16.75 3.31
CA LYS A 107 7.36 -17.52 3.51
C LYS A 107 8.05 -17.25 4.85
N LYS A 108 7.92 -16.04 5.39
CA LYS A 108 8.67 -15.55 6.55
C LYS A 108 7.79 -15.04 7.69
N ILE A 109 6.55 -14.67 7.40
CA ILE A 109 5.59 -14.13 8.37
C ILE A 109 4.36 -15.06 8.46
N ARG A 110 3.57 -14.93 9.52
CA ARG A 110 2.35 -15.74 9.72
C ARG A 110 1.13 -15.00 9.21
N THR A 111 0.96 -14.99 7.91
CA THR A 111 -0.26 -14.50 7.25
C THR A 111 -0.32 -15.04 5.82
N VAL A 112 -1.45 -14.85 5.17
CA VAL A 112 -1.57 -15.16 3.74
C VAL A 112 -1.13 -13.97 2.89
N MET A 113 -0.59 -14.26 1.71
CA MET A 113 -0.24 -13.30 0.68
C MET A 113 -1.18 -13.45 -0.52
N ILE A 114 -1.32 -12.39 -1.32
CA ILE A 114 -2.26 -12.35 -2.44
C ILE A 114 -1.57 -12.82 -3.72
N LYS A 115 -2.11 -13.86 -4.36
CA LYS A 115 -1.64 -14.30 -5.68
C LYS A 115 -2.07 -13.30 -6.76
N GLY A 116 -1.18 -13.02 -7.69
CA GLY A 116 -1.45 -12.11 -8.81
C GLY A 116 -1.36 -10.61 -8.48
N ALA A 117 -0.93 -10.24 -7.27
CA ALA A 117 -0.55 -8.86 -6.98
C ALA A 117 0.66 -8.43 -7.82
N ALA A 118 0.79 -7.13 -8.11
CA ALA A 118 1.94 -6.60 -8.84
C ALA A 118 3.25 -6.71 -8.04
N LEU A 119 3.16 -6.64 -6.72
CA LEU A 119 4.29 -6.78 -5.79
C LEU A 119 3.77 -7.39 -4.49
N ASN A 120 4.52 -8.34 -3.93
CA ASN A 120 4.28 -8.93 -2.62
C ASN A 120 5.51 -8.68 -1.74
N ILE A 121 5.30 -8.17 -0.53
CA ILE A 121 6.36 -7.88 0.44
C ILE A 121 5.93 -8.40 1.81
N GLU A 122 6.82 -9.10 2.48
CA GLU A 122 6.64 -9.54 3.86
C GLU A 122 7.47 -8.66 4.78
N CYS A 123 6.85 -8.12 5.82
CA CYS A 123 7.43 -7.14 6.72
C CYS A 123 7.40 -7.58 8.18
N THR A 124 8.49 -7.32 8.88
CA THR A 124 8.55 -7.31 10.34
C THR A 124 8.48 -5.88 10.85
N LEU A 125 7.58 -5.59 11.79
CA LEU A 125 7.38 -4.26 12.34
C LEU A 125 8.62 -3.77 13.10
N THR A 126 9.14 -2.61 12.72
CA THR A 126 10.27 -1.96 13.39
C THR A 126 9.87 -0.72 14.18
N LYS A 127 8.84 0.01 13.73
CA LYS A 127 8.33 1.20 14.43
C LYS A 127 6.82 1.31 14.29
N GLU A 128 6.20 1.83 15.34
CA GLU A 128 4.82 2.29 15.33
C GLU A 128 4.79 3.75 15.81
N ILE A 129 4.17 4.62 15.03
CA ILE A 129 4.15 6.06 15.28
C ILE A 129 2.71 6.55 15.14
N MET A 130 2.14 7.08 16.22
CA MET A 130 0.83 7.70 16.16
C MET A 130 0.93 9.02 15.39
N LEU A 131 0.15 9.15 14.32
CA LEU A 131 0.07 10.33 13.46
C LEU A 131 -1.40 10.79 13.39
N GLY A 132 -1.78 11.65 14.32
CA GLY A 132 -3.19 12.11 14.38
C GLY A 132 -4.15 10.94 14.65
N ASP A 133 -5.01 10.64 13.69
CA ASP A 133 -6.03 9.59 13.77
C ASP A 133 -5.59 8.22 13.20
N HIS A 134 -4.34 8.12 12.73
CA HIS A 134 -3.76 6.89 12.20
C HIS A 134 -2.44 6.54 12.89
N THR A 135 -2.10 5.26 12.88
CA THR A 135 -0.78 4.77 13.26
C THR A 135 0.01 4.44 12.00
N ALA A 136 1.18 5.05 11.84
CA ALA A 136 2.16 4.63 10.85
C ALA A 136 2.92 3.42 11.39
N PHE A 137 2.72 2.27 10.76
CA PHE A 137 3.51 1.07 10.98
C PHE A 137 4.65 1.05 9.96
N VAL A 138 5.89 1.05 10.44
CA VAL A 138 7.07 0.93 9.60
C VAL A 138 7.62 -0.47 9.75
N GLY A 139 7.60 -1.24 8.66
CA GLY A 139 8.10 -2.60 8.61
C GLY A 139 9.38 -2.70 7.80
N GLU A 140 10.33 -3.51 8.30
CA GLU A 140 11.50 -3.93 7.54
C GLU A 140 11.11 -5.05 6.58
N VAL A 141 11.53 -4.91 5.33
CA VAL A 141 11.32 -5.89 4.27
C VAL A 141 12.21 -7.11 4.52
N ILE A 142 11.61 -8.27 4.73
CA ILE A 142 12.32 -9.54 4.96
C ILE A 142 12.15 -10.56 3.83
N GLU A 143 11.18 -10.34 2.95
CA GLU A 143 10.96 -11.09 1.72
C GLU A 143 10.21 -10.19 0.73
N ALA A 144 10.54 -10.28 -0.57
CA ALA A 144 9.83 -9.54 -1.60
C ALA A 144 9.85 -10.30 -2.93
N SER A 145 8.74 -10.21 -3.66
CA SER A 145 8.63 -10.73 -5.03
C SER A 145 7.74 -9.83 -5.87
N ASN A 146 8.16 -9.54 -7.10
CA ASN A 146 7.35 -8.80 -8.06
C ASN A 146 6.79 -9.73 -9.13
N ASN A 147 5.69 -9.32 -9.73
CA ASN A 147 5.10 -9.96 -10.89
C ASN A 147 5.27 -9.02 -12.09
N ALA A 148 6.20 -9.34 -12.98
CA ALA A 148 6.55 -8.49 -14.12
C ALA A 148 5.39 -8.33 -15.14
N ASP A 149 4.45 -9.27 -15.16
CA ASP A 149 3.30 -9.27 -16.06
C ASP A 149 2.11 -8.47 -15.51
N LYS A 150 2.22 -7.91 -14.31
CA LYS A 150 1.16 -7.17 -13.63
C LYS A 150 1.55 -5.71 -13.40
N ALA A 151 0.68 -4.80 -13.80
CA ALA A 151 0.83 -3.38 -13.51
C ALA A 151 0.13 -3.03 -12.18
N PRO A 152 0.72 -2.16 -11.35
CA PRO A 152 0.07 -1.71 -10.13
C PRO A 152 -1.12 -0.80 -10.43
N LEU A 153 -2.15 -0.90 -9.59
CA LEU A 153 -3.35 -0.07 -9.66
C LEU A 153 -3.10 1.27 -8.96
N ALA A 154 -3.42 2.38 -9.63
CA ALA A 154 -3.43 3.70 -9.03
C ALA A 154 -4.84 4.06 -8.56
N TYR A 155 -4.92 4.85 -7.48
CA TYR A 155 -6.17 5.31 -6.89
C TYR A 155 -6.17 6.85 -6.77
N HIS A 156 -7.25 7.47 -7.22
CA HIS A 156 -7.42 8.91 -7.14
C HIS A 156 -8.92 9.27 -7.17
N ARG A 157 -9.35 10.10 -6.24
CA ARG A 157 -10.74 10.60 -6.16
C ARG A 157 -11.80 9.49 -6.20
N GLY A 158 -11.60 8.42 -5.44
CA GLY A 158 -12.54 7.30 -5.38
C GLY A 158 -12.56 6.40 -6.62
N LYS A 159 -11.59 6.55 -7.53
CA LYS A 159 -11.53 5.80 -8.79
C LYS A 159 -10.18 5.10 -8.96
N TYR A 160 -10.21 4.00 -9.69
CA TYR A 160 -9.00 3.28 -10.08
C TYR A 160 -8.51 3.73 -11.46
N PHE A 161 -7.19 3.79 -11.62
CA PHE A 161 -6.55 4.20 -12.86
C PHE A 161 -5.43 3.25 -13.26
N ILE A 162 -5.27 3.08 -14.57
CA ILE A 162 -4.13 2.41 -15.19
C ILE A 162 -3.17 3.49 -15.66
N MET A 163 -1.90 3.39 -15.29
CA MET A 163 -0.85 4.30 -15.76
C MET A 163 -0.40 3.86 -17.16
N ASN A 164 -0.94 4.48 -18.20
CA ASN A 164 -0.67 4.11 -19.59
C ASN A 164 -0.04 5.22 -20.45
N THR A 165 0.13 6.41 -19.89
CA THR A 165 0.70 7.56 -20.61
C THR A 165 1.78 8.24 -19.79
N ASN A 166 2.95 8.43 -20.37
CA ASN A 166 4.06 9.11 -19.73
C ASN A 166 4.06 10.60 -20.07
N VAL A 167 4.34 11.43 -19.07
CA VAL A 167 4.72 12.82 -19.30
C VAL A 167 6.16 12.84 -19.80
N VAL A 168 6.41 13.56 -20.91
CA VAL A 168 7.75 13.67 -21.48
C VAL A 168 8.64 14.44 -20.51
N LYS A 169 9.79 13.87 -20.18
CA LYS A 169 10.81 14.56 -19.36
C LYS A 169 11.43 15.70 -20.18
N PRO A 170 12.00 16.73 -19.50
CA PRO A 170 12.71 17.82 -20.17
C PRO A 170 13.73 17.31 -21.19
N SER A 171 13.75 17.92 -22.38
CA SER A 171 14.73 17.63 -23.44
C SER A 171 16.16 17.85 -22.95
N GLN A 172 17.15 17.41 -23.73
CA GLN A 172 18.54 17.65 -23.37
C GLN A 172 18.86 19.15 -23.31
N GLU A 173 18.33 19.94 -24.26
CA GLU A 173 18.48 21.39 -24.30
C GLU A 173 17.86 22.05 -23.06
N GLU A 174 16.64 21.66 -22.70
CA GLU A 174 15.98 22.17 -21.48
C GLU A 174 16.75 21.80 -20.21
N ARG A 175 17.30 20.58 -20.10
CA ARG A 175 18.13 20.17 -18.96
C ARG A 175 19.41 20.98 -18.87
N GLU A 176 20.03 21.30 -20.00
CA GLU A 176 21.22 22.16 -20.02
C GLU A 176 20.88 23.61 -19.57
N ARG A 177 19.78 24.16 -20.07
CA ARG A 177 19.27 25.46 -19.62
C ARG A 177 18.96 25.46 -18.11
N ILE A 178 18.30 24.41 -17.60
CA ILE A 178 18.01 24.25 -16.16
C ILE A 178 19.34 24.28 -15.38
N ARG A 179 20.34 23.49 -15.82
CA ARG A 179 21.67 23.46 -15.16
C ARG A 179 22.29 24.84 -15.09
N GLN A 180 22.33 25.58 -16.21
CA GLN A 180 22.92 26.93 -16.28
C GLN A 180 22.19 27.90 -15.33
N VAL A 181 20.86 27.83 -15.26
CA VAL A 181 20.08 28.69 -14.37
C VAL A 181 20.34 28.34 -12.90
N VAL A 182 20.30 27.06 -12.57
CA VAL A 182 20.49 26.58 -11.17
C VAL A 182 21.90 26.93 -10.67
N GLU A 183 22.94 26.80 -11.51
CA GLU A 183 24.33 27.11 -11.12
C GLU A 183 24.52 28.59 -10.78
N LYS A 184 23.78 29.53 -11.42
CA LYS A 184 23.79 30.95 -11.07
C LYS A 184 23.25 31.25 -9.66
N HIS A 185 22.49 30.32 -9.08
CA HIS A 185 21.87 30.46 -7.77
C HIS A 185 22.51 29.53 -6.73
N LYS A 186 23.72 29.06 -7.00
CA LYS A 186 24.50 28.27 -6.05
C LYS A 186 24.73 29.05 -4.77
N ARG A 187 24.50 28.41 -3.60
CA ARG A 187 24.70 28.98 -2.27
C ARG A 187 26.13 28.72 -1.75
#